data_ef1ce6ca2f537c67e08d15e547692192
#
_entry.id   ef1ce6ca2f537c67e08d15e547692192
#
_cell.length_a   1.000
_cell.length_b   1.000
_cell.length_c   1.000
_cell.angle_alpha   90.00
_cell.angle_beta   90.00
_cell.angle_gamma   90.00
#
_symmetry.space_group_name_H-M   'P 1'
#
loop_
_entity.id
_entity.type
_entity.pdbx_description
1 polymer ?
#
loop_
_entity_poly.entity_id
_entity_poly.type
_entity_poly.pdbx_seq_one_letter_code
_entity_poly.pdbx_strand_id
1 'polypeptide(L)'
;EGTISQILVAEGTDGVKVGTVIALIAGEDEKAASAPAPAAKSEPNPAPVVEAPKPVATPPKVAADPDIPAGTAMTSVTVREALRDAMAEEMRADDRIFVMGEEVAEYQGAYKVTQGLLEEFGPRRVIDTPITEYGFAGIGTGAAMGGLRPIVEFMTFNFAMQAIDHIINSAAKTNYMSGGQMRCPIVFRGPNGAAARVGAQHSQNYAPWYASVPGLIVISPYDAADAKGLLKAAIRCEDPVVFLENELMYGRSFDIP
;
A
#
# COMPACT_ATOMS: atom_id res chain seq x y z
N GLU A 1 -18.06 37.60 14.03
CA GLU A 1 -17.39 38.82 13.53
C GLU A 1 -17.26 39.78 14.70
N GLY A 2 -16.14 40.55 14.77
CA GLY A 2 -15.87 41.54 15.81
C GLY A 2 -14.62 42.32 15.54
N THR A 3 -14.39 43.39 16.29
CA THR A 3 -13.17 44.22 16.17
C THR A 3 -12.15 43.78 17.22
N ILE A 4 -10.89 43.67 16.81
CA ILE A 4 -9.81 43.36 17.77
C ILE A 4 -9.68 44.53 18.73
N SER A 5 -10.02 44.29 20.01
CA SER A 5 -9.98 45.31 21.07
C SER A 5 -8.60 45.42 21.70
N GLN A 6 -7.81 44.34 21.74
CA GLN A 6 -6.46 44.33 22.31
C GLN A 6 -5.63 43.21 21.71
N ILE A 7 -4.38 43.49 21.38
CA ILE A 7 -3.36 42.48 21.04
C ILE A 7 -2.56 42.19 22.30
N LEU A 8 -2.54 40.93 22.75
CA LEU A 8 -1.87 40.51 23.99
C LEU A 8 -0.47 39.94 23.74
N VAL A 9 -0.17 39.52 22.52
CA VAL A 9 1.15 39.01 22.11
C VAL A 9 1.60 39.84 20.92
N ALA A 10 2.77 40.45 21.00
CA ALA A 10 3.30 41.28 19.91
C ALA A 10 3.65 40.44 18.68
N GLU A 11 3.56 41.07 17.51
CA GLU A 11 3.99 40.45 16.23
C GLU A 11 5.45 40.03 16.31
N GLY A 12 5.77 38.83 15.81
CA GLY A 12 7.13 38.27 15.79
C GLY A 12 7.60 37.67 17.11
N THR A 13 6.73 37.49 18.12
CA THR A 13 7.07 36.83 19.36
C THR A 13 7.20 35.33 19.16
N ASP A 14 8.41 34.78 19.34
CA ASP A 14 8.69 33.34 19.28
C ASP A 14 8.31 32.60 20.57
N GLY A 15 8.03 31.30 20.48
CA GLY A 15 7.84 30.41 21.64
C GLY A 15 6.51 30.58 22.35
N VAL A 16 5.50 31.20 21.76
CA VAL A 16 4.17 31.31 22.33
C VAL A 16 3.52 29.93 22.42
N LYS A 17 3.13 29.51 23.62
CA LYS A 17 2.53 28.20 23.86
C LYS A 17 1.14 28.10 23.19
N VAL A 18 0.82 26.95 22.65
CA VAL A 18 -0.51 26.63 22.13
C VAL A 18 -1.57 26.82 23.22
N GLY A 19 -2.67 27.52 22.89
CA GLY A 19 -3.72 27.86 23.85
C GLY A 19 -3.53 29.21 24.57
N THR A 20 -2.42 29.93 24.32
CA THR A 20 -2.24 31.30 24.82
C THR A 20 -3.22 32.25 24.12
N VAL A 21 -3.93 33.08 24.87
CA VAL A 21 -4.78 34.13 24.30
C VAL A 21 -3.88 35.20 23.69
N ILE A 22 -3.90 35.35 22.36
CA ILE A 22 -3.04 36.28 21.62
C ILE A 22 -3.67 37.63 21.34
N ALA A 23 -5.01 37.68 21.31
CA ALA A 23 -5.78 38.91 21.09
C ALA A 23 -7.17 38.77 21.71
N LEU A 24 -7.81 39.91 21.98
CA LEU A 24 -9.22 40.00 22.40
C LEU A 24 -10.04 40.60 21.27
N ILE A 25 -11.20 40.00 21.01
CA ILE A 25 -12.18 40.49 20.04
C ILE A 25 -13.42 41.00 20.82
N ALA A 26 -13.79 42.22 20.63
CA ALA A 26 -15.02 42.78 21.18
C ALA A 26 -16.16 42.66 20.15
N GLY A 27 -17.33 42.17 20.56
CA GLY A 27 -18.58 42.28 19.81
C GLY A 27 -19.05 43.72 19.73
N GLU A 28 -19.99 44.01 18.83
CA GLU A 28 -20.48 45.41 18.54
C GLU A 28 -21.09 46.11 19.77
N ASP A 29 -21.42 45.39 20.84
CA ASP A 29 -22.11 45.91 22.03
C ASP A 29 -21.35 45.77 23.37
N GLU A 30 -20.09 45.34 23.39
CA GLU A 30 -19.33 45.15 24.64
C GLU A 30 -18.29 46.26 24.88
N LYS A 31 -18.47 47.02 25.98
CA LYS A 31 -17.41 47.86 26.54
C LYS A 31 -16.26 46.99 27.03
N ALA A 32 -15.06 47.40 26.65
CA ALA A 32 -13.81 46.72 27.00
C ALA A 32 -13.73 46.29 28.50
N ALA A 33 -13.75 45.01 28.75
CA ALA A 33 -13.43 44.44 30.07
C ALA A 33 -11.96 44.58 30.35
N SER A 34 -11.60 45.06 31.56
CA SER A 34 -10.22 45.20 31.99
C SER A 34 -9.48 43.85 32.02
N ALA A 35 -8.25 43.85 31.53
CA ALA A 35 -7.38 42.68 31.48
C ALA A 35 -7.23 42.00 32.87
N PRO A 36 -7.23 40.66 32.93
CA PRO A 36 -6.84 39.96 34.16
C PRO A 36 -5.35 40.20 34.43
N ALA A 37 -4.99 40.36 35.68
CA ALA A 37 -3.62 40.56 36.16
C ALA A 37 -2.71 39.42 35.71
N PRO A 38 -1.39 39.69 35.49
CA PRO A 38 -0.48 38.65 35.03
C PRO A 38 -0.39 37.54 36.09
N ALA A 39 -0.65 36.30 35.65
CA ALA A 39 -0.49 35.11 36.47
C ALA A 39 0.98 34.96 36.90
N ALA A 40 1.20 34.68 38.18
CA ALA A 40 2.49 34.44 38.78
C ALA A 40 3.29 33.39 37.98
N LYS A 41 4.61 33.67 37.82
CA LYS A 41 5.54 32.76 37.17
C LYS A 41 5.50 31.42 37.88
N SER A 42 4.98 30.38 37.24
CA SER A 42 5.16 29.01 37.66
C SER A 42 6.62 28.62 37.44
N GLU A 43 7.23 28.02 38.46
CA GLU A 43 8.57 27.43 38.37
C GLU A 43 8.62 26.41 37.22
N PRO A 44 9.77 26.27 36.53
CA PRO A 44 9.89 25.33 35.42
C PRO A 44 9.72 23.91 35.99
N ASN A 45 8.69 23.21 35.45
CA ASN A 45 8.52 21.79 35.71
C ASN A 45 9.78 21.06 35.20
N PRO A 46 10.43 20.17 35.97
CA PRO A 46 11.59 19.45 35.49
C PRO A 46 11.25 18.70 34.19
N ALA A 47 12.11 18.83 33.20
CA ALA A 47 11.96 18.15 31.92
C ALA A 47 11.73 16.64 32.16
N PRO A 48 10.82 16.00 31.42
CA PRO A 48 10.64 14.57 31.54
C PRO A 48 11.97 13.87 31.26
N VAL A 49 12.39 13.04 32.21
CA VAL A 49 13.56 12.18 32.06
C VAL A 49 13.26 11.27 30.88
N VAL A 50 13.93 11.52 29.77
CA VAL A 50 13.87 10.61 28.61
C VAL A 50 14.54 9.31 29.03
N GLU A 51 13.74 8.30 29.34
CA GLU A 51 14.24 6.95 29.64
C GLU A 51 15.11 6.52 28.45
N ALA A 52 16.34 6.10 28.71
CA ALA A 52 17.23 5.61 27.65
C ALA A 52 16.52 4.52 26.84
N PRO A 53 16.62 4.55 25.51
CA PRO A 53 15.94 3.55 24.68
C PRO A 53 16.34 2.15 25.16
N LYS A 54 15.34 1.33 25.48
CA LYS A 54 15.56 -0.08 25.81
C LYS A 54 16.33 -0.72 24.66
N PRO A 55 17.29 -1.63 24.92
CA PRO A 55 18.03 -2.28 23.85
C PRO A 55 17.05 -2.89 22.87
N VAL A 56 17.17 -2.47 21.61
CA VAL A 56 16.38 -3.03 20.50
C VAL A 56 16.68 -4.52 20.49
N ALA A 57 15.65 -5.35 20.63
CA ALA A 57 15.80 -6.78 20.54
C ALA A 57 16.55 -7.11 19.24
N THR A 58 17.59 -7.92 19.34
CA THR A 58 18.31 -8.41 18.16
C THR A 58 17.29 -8.95 17.17
N PRO A 59 17.32 -8.53 15.91
CA PRO A 59 16.37 -9.05 14.92
C PRO A 59 16.44 -10.58 14.93
N PRO A 60 15.30 -11.27 14.81
CA PRO A 60 15.30 -12.73 14.74
C PRO A 60 16.24 -13.16 13.63
N LYS A 61 17.08 -14.17 13.93
CA LYS A 61 17.99 -14.74 12.95
C LYS A 61 17.14 -15.19 11.77
N VAL A 62 17.31 -14.56 10.62
CA VAL A 62 16.63 -14.95 9.38
C VAL A 62 17.00 -16.42 9.16
N ALA A 63 15.98 -17.29 9.07
CA ALA A 63 16.21 -18.67 8.68
C ALA A 63 16.86 -18.65 7.29
N ALA A 64 17.92 -19.42 7.09
CA ALA A 64 18.46 -19.64 5.76
C ALA A 64 17.35 -20.25 4.89
N ASP A 65 17.29 -19.87 3.62
CA ASP A 65 16.40 -20.53 2.68
C ASP A 65 16.62 -22.04 2.74
N PRO A 66 15.55 -22.86 2.75
CA PRO A 66 15.71 -24.29 2.74
C PRO A 66 16.48 -24.70 1.48
N ASP A 67 17.55 -25.47 1.66
CA ASP A 67 18.30 -26.01 0.53
C ASP A 67 17.35 -26.78 -0.39
N ILE A 68 17.45 -26.54 -1.70
CA ILE A 68 16.71 -27.33 -2.68
C ILE A 68 17.22 -28.77 -2.61
N PRO A 69 16.36 -29.78 -2.36
CA PRO A 69 16.81 -31.17 -2.24
C PRO A 69 17.61 -31.62 -3.47
N ALA A 70 18.70 -32.34 -3.24
CA ALA A 70 19.50 -32.87 -4.34
C ALA A 70 18.64 -33.77 -5.26
N GLY A 71 18.70 -33.54 -6.57
CA GLY A 71 17.89 -34.25 -7.54
C GLY A 71 16.52 -33.70 -7.83
N THR A 72 16.17 -32.53 -7.27
CA THR A 72 14.95 -31.80 -7.65
C THR A 72 15.03 -31.45 -9.14
N ALA A 73 13.98 -31.78 -9.89
CA ALA A 73 13.87 -31.39 -11.30
C ALA A 73 13.71 -29.87 -11.38
N MET A 74 14.59 -29.23 -12.15
CA MET A 74 14.56 -27.79 -12.37
C MET A 74 13.97 -27.49 -13.74
N THR A 75 13.16 -26.42 -13.82
CA THR A 75 12.54 -25.94 -15.06
C THR A 75 12.95 -24.49 -15.27
N SER A 76 13.39 -24.16 -16.49
CA SER A 76 13.73 -22.79 -16.85
C SER A 76 12.46 -22.02 -17.25
N VAL A 77 12.10 -20.99 -16.49
CA VAL A 77 10.91 -20.16 -16.75
C VAL A 77 11.27 -18.69 -16.65
N THR A 78 10.56 -17.85 -17.39
CA THR A 78 10.69 -16.40 -17.26
C THR A 78 9.91 -15.91 -16.02
N VAL A 79 10.29 -14.75 -15.48
CA VAL A 79 9.56 -14.13 -14.36
C VAL A 79 8.08 -13.93 -14.70
N ARG A 80 7.75 -13.51 -15.94
CA ARG A 80 6.34 -13.35 -16.35
C ARG A 80 5.57 -14.67 -16.37
N GLU A 81 6.20 -15.76 -16.83
CA GLU A 81 5.59 -17.10 -16.79
C GLU A 81 5.40 -17.57 -15.36
N ALA A 82 6.36 -17.34 -14.50
CA ALA A 82 6.28 -17.67 -13.07
C ALA A 82 5.10 -16.95 -12.38
N LEU A 83 4.89 -15.67 -12.69
CA LEU A 83 3.73 -14.90 -12.19
C LEU A 83 2.41 -15.42 -12.73
N ARG A 84 2.34 -15.68 -14.04
CA ARG A 84 1.15 -16.27 -14.68
C ARG A 84 0.80 -17.62 -14.06
N ASP A 85 1.79 -18.49 -13.93
CA ASP A 85 1.59 -19.84 -13.40
C ASP A 85 1.16 -19.80 -11.93
N ALA A 86 1.71 -18.87 -11.14
CA ALA A 86 1.25 -18.66 -9.76
C ALA A 86 -0.24 -18.30 -9.70
N MET A 87 -0.69 -17.36 -10.53
CA MET A 87 -2.10 -16.98 -10.60
C MET A 87 -2.97 -18.14 -11.08
N ALA A 88 -2.58 -18.83 -12.15
CA ALA A 88 -3.33 -19.96 -12.71
C ALA A 88 -3.48 -21.10 -11.69
N GLU A 89 -2.41 -21.47 -11.01
CA GLU A 89 -2.44 -22.53 -9.99
C GLU A 89 -3.38 -22.18 -8.82
N GLU A 90 -3.35 -20.96 -8.33
CA GLU A 90 -4.24 -20.53 -7.24
C GLU A 90 -5.69 -20.38 -7.72
N MET A 91 -5.92 -19.91 -8.94
CA MET A 91 -7.27 -19.83 -9.53
C MET A 91 -7.89 -21.21 -9.77
N ARG A 92 -7.10 -22.25 -10.04
CA ARG A 92 -7.58 -23.63 -10.12
C ARG A 92 -7.97 -24.18 -8.75
N ALA A 93 -7.27 -23.73 -7.71
CA ALA A 93 -7.47 -24.21 -6.35
C ALA A 93 -8.63 -23.54 -5.60
N ASP A 94 -8.98 -22.29 -5.95
CA ASP A 94 -10.00 -21.50 -5.25
C ASP A 94 -10.82 -20.66 -6.25
N ASP A 95 -12.11 -20.94 -6.35
CA ASP A 95 -13.04 -20.26 -7.25
C ASP A 95 -13.34 -18.80 -6.88
N ARG A 96 -12.95 -18.36 -5.69
CA ARG A 96 -13.08 -16.98 -5.24
C ARG A 96 -12.00 -16.06 -5.84
N ILE A 97 -10.92 -16.63 -6.37
CA ILE A 97 -9.82 -15.87 -6.96
C ILE A 97 -10.19 -15.44 -8.37
N PHE A 98 -10.02 -14.17 -8.68
CA PHE A 98 -10.18 -13.62 -10.02
C PHE A 98 -9.17 -12.52 -10.28
N VAL A 99 -8.86 -12.28 -11.55
CA VAL A 99 -7.96 -11.22 -12.00
C VAL A 99 -8.77 -10.11 -12.64
N MET A 100 -8.47 -8.87 -12.31
CA MET A 100 -9.07 -7.70 -12.95
C MET A 100 -8.05 -6.59 -13.14
N GLY A 101 -8.22 -5.81 -14.19
CA GLY A 101 -7.34 -4.70 -14.54
C GLY A 101 -7.52 -4.29 -16.01
N GLU A 102 -6.68 -3.38 -16.44
CA GLU A 102 -6.70 -2.89 -17.82
C GLU A 102 -6.01 -3.90 -18.74
N GLU A 103 -6.70 -4.30 -19.82
CA GLU A 103 -6.17 -5.18 -20.85
C GLU A 103 -5.69 -6.57 -20.37
N VAL A 104 -6.15 -7.02 -19.19
CA VAL A 104 -5.71 -8.29 -18.59
C VAL A 104 -6.36 -9.51 -19.24
N ALA A 105 -7.53 -9.35 -19.86
CA ALA A 105 -8.30 -10.44 -20.46
C ALA A 105 -8.01 -10.60 -21.97
N GLU A 106 -8.66 -9.82 -22.81
CA GLU A 106 -8.59 -10.00 -24.29
C GLU A 106 -7.18 -9.74 -24.83
N TYR A 107 -6.51 -8.71 -24.36
CA TYR A 107 -5.13 -8.39 -24.74
C TYR A 107 -4.08 -9.24 -24.02
N GLN A 108 -4.47 -10.00 -23.00
CA GLN A 108 -3.60 -10.87 -22.19
C GLN A 108 -2.48 -10.14 -21.44
N GLY A 109 -2.79 -8.93 -20.99
CA GLY A 109 -1.87 -8.04 -20.29
C GLY A 109 -0.89 -7.28 -21.20
N ALA A 110 -0.57 -6.04 -20.85
CA ALA A 110 0.41 -5.22 -21.57
C ALA A 110 1.78 -5.92 -21.67
N TYR A 111 2.15 -6.66 -20.63
CA TYR A 111 3.42 -7.39 -20.53
C TYR A 111 3.26 -8.90 -20.65
N LYS A 112 2.05 -9.39 -21.05
CA LYS A 112 1.71 -10.80 -21.24
C LYS A 112 1.84 -11.66 -19.96
N VAL A 113 1.67 -11.04 -18.80
CA VAL A 113 1.67 -11.75 -17.51
C VAL A 113 0.38 -12.54 -17.30
N THR A 114 -0.73 -12.15 -17.95
CA THR A 114 -2.03 -12.82 -17.86
C THR A 114 -2.34 -13.70 -19.08
N GLN A 115 -1.33 -14.00 -19.89
CA GLN A 115 -1.50 -14.78 -21.13
C GLN A 115 -2.14 -16.15 -20.88
N GLY A 116 -3.23 -16.44 -21.60
CA GLY A 116 -3.97 -17.70 -21.53
C GLY A 116 -4.97 -17.80 -20.37
N LEU A 117 -4.95 -16.87 -19.40
CA LEU A 117 -5.88 -16.94 -18.25
C LEU A 117 -7.35 -16.80 -18.67
N LEU A 118 -7.67 -15.90 -19.62
CA LEU A 118 -9.04 -15.74 -20.10
C LEU A 118 -9.56 -17.01 -20.75
N GLU A 119 -8.73 -17.68 -21.56
CA GLU A 119 -9.09 -18.93 -22.23
C GLU A 119 -9.39 -20.05 -21.22
N GLU A 120 -8.61 -20.14 -20.14
CA GLU A 120 -8.78 -21.19 -19.13
C GLU A 120 -9.92 -20.91 -18.16
N PHE A 121 -10.05 -19.67 -17.65
CA PHE A 121 -10.95 -19.34 -16.53
C PHE A 121 -12.21 -18.57 -16.94
N GLY A 122 -12.23 -18.04 -18.15
CA GLY A 122 -13.39 -17.32 -18.71
C GLY A 122 -13.56 -15.89 -18.20
N PRO A 123 -14.50 -15.14 -18.82
CA PRO A 123 -14.65 -13.69 -18.59
C PRO A 123 -15.24 -13.31 -17.23
N ARG A 124 -15.71 -14.27 -16.46
CA ARG A 124 -16.16 -14.00 -15.08
C ARG A 124 -15.03 -13.98 -14.07
N ARG A 125 -13.87 -14.52 -14.43
CA ARG A 125 -12.71 -14.62 -13.54
C ARG A 125 -11.47 -13.90 -14.07
N VAL A 126 -11.49 -13.48 -15.34
CA VAL A 126 -10.45 -12.62 -15.93
C VAL A 126 -11.17 -11.46 -16.60
N ILE A 127 -11.06 -10.26 -16.02
CA ILE A 127 -11.98 -9.16 -16.28
C ILE A 127 -11.21 -7.92 -16.73
N ASP A 128 -11.44 -7.49 -17.97
CA ASP A 128 -10.98 -6.19 -18.43
C ASP A 128 -11.80 -5.08 -17.79
N THR A 129 -11.11 -4.05 -17.32
CA THR A 129 -11.73 -2.85 -16.77
C THR A 129 -11.51 -1.64 -17.66
N PRO A 130 -12.38 -0.63 -17.62
CA PRO A 130 -12.04 0.68 -18.16
C PRO A 130 -10.79 1.25 -17.47
N ILE A 131 -10.12 2.21 -18.11
CA ILE A 131 -9.01 2.96 -17.51
C ILE A 131 -9.56 3.84 -16.37
N THR A 132 -9.63 3.28 -15.18
CA THR A 132 -10.21 3.90 -13.97
C THR A 132 -9.59 3.25 -12.73
N GLU A 133 -8.33 3.48 -12.47
CA GLU A 133 -7.58 2.81 -11.39
C GLU A 133 -8.25 3.00 -10.02
N TYR A 134 -8.78 4.19 -9.75
CA TYR A 134 -9.60 4.44 -8.57
C TYR A 134 -10.84 3.52 -8.52
N GLY A 135 -11.54 3.44 -9.65
CA GLY A 135 -12.79 2.67 -9.74
C GLY A 135 -12.57 1.17 -9.56
N PHE A 136 -11.67 0.57 -10.35
CA PHE A 136 -11.48 -0.88 -10.28
C PHE A 136 -10.75 -1.34 -9.01
N ALA A 137 -9.84 -0.53 -8.46
CA ALA A 137 -9.24 -0.83 -7.15
C ALA A 137 -10.29 -0.79 -6.03
N GLY A 138 -11.23 0.16 -6.09
CA GLY A 138 -12.35 0.22 -5.15
C GLY A 138 -13.28 -0.98 -5.25
N ILE A 139 -13.63 -1.41 -6.49
CA ILE A 139 -14.42 -2.62 -6.74
C ILE A 139 -13.70 -3.86 -6.20
N GLY A 140 -12.41 -4.02 -6.51
CA GLY A 140 -11.60 -5.12 -6.00
C GLY A 140 -11.55 -5.15 -4.47
N THR A 141 -11.33 -3.99 -3.85
CA THR A 141 -11.32 -3.86 -2.38
C THR A 141 -12.67 -4.27 -1.79
N GLY A 142 -13.79 -3.79 -2.35
CA GLY A 142 -15.13 -4.18 -1.90
C GLY A 142 -15.41 -5.67 -2.11
N ALA A 143 -14.96 -6.25 -3.22
CA ALA A 143 -15.10 -7.69 -3.50
C ALA A 143 -14.33 -8.53 -2.48
N ALA A 144 -13.12 -8.11 -2.10
CA ALA A 144 -12.32 -8.75 -1.07
C ALA A 144 -13.02 -8.71 0.31
N MET A 145 -13.57 -7.55 0.68
CA MET A 145 -14.39 -7.42 1.90
C MET A 145 -15.64 -8.30 1.87
N GLY A 146 -16.18 -8.57 0.67
CA GLY A 146 -17.30 -9.47 0.43
C GLY A 146 -16.95 -10.96 0.41
N GLY A 147 -15.68 -11.31 0.62
CA GLY A 147 -15.22 -12.72 0.73
C GLY A 147 -14.64 -13.32 -0.54
N LEU A 148 -14.46 -12.52 -1.62
CA LEU A 148 -13.70 -12.92 -2.79
C LEU A 148 -12.19 -12.66 -2.59
N ARG A 149 -11.37 -13.14 -3.53
CA ARG A 149 -9.90 -12.97 -3.50
C ARG A 149 -9.41 -12.34 -4.82
N PRO A 150 -9.59 -11.03 -4.99
CA PRO A 150 -9.18 -10.35 -6.21
C PRO A 150 -7.67 -10.18 -6.31
N ILE A 151 -7.17 -10.36 -7.53
CA ILE A 151 -5.87 -9.92 -7.98
C ILE A 151 -6.11 -8.71 -8.88
N VAL A 152 -5.79 -7.52 -8.39
CA VAL A 152 -5.95 -6.27 -9.13
C VAL A 152 -4.62 -5.93 -9.79
N GLU A 153 -4.59 -5.93 -11.12
CA GLU A 153 -3.43 -5.52 -11.90
C GLU A 153 -3.51 -4.04 -12.22
N PHE A 154 -2.50 -3.29 -11.82
CA PHE A 154 -2.21 -1.99 -12.41
C PHE A 154 -1.26 -2.17 -13.58
N MET A 155 -1.53 -1.55 -14.71
CA MET A 155 -0.64 -1.58 -15.86
C MET A 155 0.77 -1.10 -15.47
N THR A 156 0.84 -0.14 -14.56
CA THR A 156 2.05 0.24 -13.81
C THR A 156 1.66 0.88 -12.47
N PHE A 157 2.47 0.67 -11.43
CA PHE A 157 2.26 1.32 -10.13
C PHE A 157 2.37 2.86 -10.21
N ASN A 158 2.93 3.40 -11.27
CA ASN A 158 2.89 4.84 -11.51
C ASN A 158 1.45 5.37 -11.58
N PHE A 159 0.52 4.60 -12.11
CA PHE A 159 -0.91 4.96 -12.21
C PHE A 159 -1.73 4.49 -11.01
N ALA A 160 -1.23 3.56 -10.22
CA ALA A 160 -1.84 3.18 -8.95
C ALA A 160 -1.94 4.35 -7.96
N MET A 161 -1.21 5.44 -8.18
CA MET A 161 -1.38 6.69 -7.42
C MET A 161 -2.82 7.20 -7.42
N GLN A 162 -3.57 6.99 -8.50
CA GLN A 162 -4.98 7.38 -8.55
C GLN A 162 -5.85 6.55 -7.61
N ALA A 163 -5.43 5.34 -7.30
CA ALA A 163 -6.13 4.40 -6.42
C ALA A 163 -5.58 4.35 -4.99
N ILE A 164 -4.64 5.22 -4.64
CA ILE A 164 -3.90 5.15 -3.36
C ILE A 164 -4.82 5.19 -2.14
N ASP A 165 -5.94 5.90 -2.22
CA ASP A 165 -6.93 5.97 -1.14
C ASP A 165 -7.54 4.57 -0.87
N HIS A 166 -7.93 3.83 -1.91
CA HIS A 166 -8.47 2.49 -1.75
C HIS A 166 -7.43 1.50 -1.19
N ILE A 167 -6.17 1.64 -1.56
CA ILE A 167 -5.09 0.80 -1.04
C ILE A 167 -4.82 1.13 0.43
N ILE A 168 -4.65 2.41 0.77
CA ILE A 168 -4.19 2.87 2.08
C ILE A 168 -5.33 3.02 3.09
N ASN A 169 -6.44 3.66 2.72
CA ASN A 169 -7.54 3.92 3.65
C ASN A 169 -8.56 2.80 3.67
N SER A 170 -8.90 2.21 2.53
CA SER A 170 -9.88 1.14 2.49
C SER A 170 -9.26 -0.22 2.79
N ALA A 171 -8.35 -0.73 1.97
CA ALA A 171 -7.82 -2.08 2.14
C ALA A 171 -6.98 -2.23 3.42
N ALA A 172 -5.97 -1.37 3.60
CA ALA A 172 -5.02 -1.52 4.71
C ALA A 172 -5.65 -1.35 6.10
N LYS A 173 -6.67 -0.47 6.23
CA LYS A 173 -7.19 -0.07 7.55
C LYS A 173 -8.49 -0.75 7.95
N THR A 174 -9.20 -1.39 7.04
CA THR A 174 -10.52 -1.96 7.32
C THR A 174 -10.48 -3.01 8.43
N ASN A 175 -9.48 -3.88 8.45
CA ASN A 175 -9.35 -4.88 9.50
C ASN A 175 -9.23 -4.23 10.89
N TYR A 176 -8.37 -3.23 11.03
CA TYR A 176 -8.21 -2.49 12.29
C TYR A 176 -9.48 -1.74 12.67
N MET A 177 -10.08 -0.99 11.74
CA MET A 177 -11.26 -0.17 12.00
C MET A 177 -12.51 -1.00 12.32
N SER A 178 -12.61 -2.22 11.81
CA SER A 178 -13.70 -3.15 12.14
C SER A 178 -13.45 -3.98 13.41
N GLY A 179 -12.33 -3.76 14.11
CA GLY A 179 -11.97 -4.57 15.27
C GLY A 179 -11.67 -6.02 14.91
N GLY A 180 -11.13 -6.27 13.71
CA GLY A 180 -10.79 -7.62 13.23
C GLY A 180 -11.94 -8.40 12.59
N GLN A 181 -13.14 -7.80 12.48
CA GLN A 181 -14.32 -8.48 11.95
C GLN A 181 -14.34 -8.56 10.42
N MET A 182 -13.66 -7.64 9.74
CA MET A 182 -13.62 -7.58 8.28
C MET A 182 -12.18 -7.71 7.78
N ARG A 183 -11.94 -8.66 6.89
CA ARG A 183 -10.68 -8.85 6.19
C ARG A 183 -10.73 -8.27 4.78
N CYS A 184 -9.56 -8.08 4.20
CA CYS A 184 -9.43 -7.61 2.81
C CYS A 184 -8.33 -8.41 2.10
N PRO A 185 -8.58 -9.70 1.77
CA PRO A 185 -7.61 -10.56 1.10
C PRO A 185 -7.50 -10.18 -0.39
N ILE A 186 -6.71 -9.17 -0.68
CA ILE A 186 -6.50 -8.60 -2.01
C ILE A 186 -5.02 -8.52 -2.35
N VAL A 187 -4.68 -8.78 -3.60
CA VAL A 187 -3.34 -8.51 -4.14
C VAL A 187 -3.44 -7.38 -5.15
N PHE A 188 -2.72 -6.31 -4.90
CA PHE A 188 -2.45 -5.25 -5.86
C PHE A 188 -1.08 -5.52 -6.49
N ARG A 189 -1.03 -5.81 -7.79
CA ARG A 189 0.21 -6.14 -8.48
C ARG A 189 0.44 -5.31 -9.74
N GLY A 190 1.67 -5.25 -10.18
CA GLY A 190 2.07 -4.60 -11.42
C GLY A 190 3.51 -4.13 -11.42
N PRO A 191 4.01 -3.62 -12.56
CA PRO A 191 5.38 -3.11 -12.67
C PRO A 191 5.60 -1.88 -11.82
N ASN A 192 6.80 -1.81 -11.23
CA ASN A 192 7.25 -0.72 -10.36
C ASN A 192 8.75 -0.48 -10.58
N GLY A 193 9.18 0.76 -10.50
CA GLY A 193 10.58 1.13 -10.64
C GLY A 193 11.00 1.40 -12.07
N ALA A 194 12.24 1.05 -12.39
CA ALA A 194 12.82 1.30 -13.71
C ALA A 194 12.05 0.56 -14.82
N ALA A 195 11.85 1.26 -15.95
CA ALA A 195 11.09 0.76 -17.07
C ALA A 195 11.84 0.95 -18.41
N ALA A 196 11.26 0.46 -19.51
CA ALA A 196 11.89 0.41 -20.83
C ALA A 196 11.82 1.75 -21.59
N ARG A 197 12.43 2.79 -21.06
CA ARG A 197 12.59 4.11 -21.71
C ARG A 197 11.25 4.84 -21.97
N VAL A 198 10.32 4.74 -21.04
CA VAL A 198 8.97 5.33 -21.14
C VAL A 198 8.80 6.65 -20.38
N GLY A 199 9.90 7.25 -19.94
CA GLY A 199 9.94 8.56 -19.28
C GLY A 199 9.63 8.53 -17.79
N ALA A 200 9.63 9.73 -17.18
CA ALA A 200 9.58 9.89 -15.72
C ALA A 200 8.29 9.33 -15.08
N GLN A 201 7.13 9.54 -15.71
CA GLN A 201 5.84 9.10 -15.18
C GLN A 201 5.66 7.57 -15.19
N HIS A 202 6.55 6.82 -15.83
CA HIS A 202 6.49 5.35 -15.91
C HIS A 202 7.71 4.67 -15.27
N SER A 203 8.52 5.39 -14.50
CA SER A 203 9.82 4.88 -14.02
C SER A 203 10.05 5.19 -12.55
N GLN A 204 9.00 5.28 -11.75
CA GLN A 204 9.06 5.62 -10.33
C GLN A 204 8.97 4.37 -9.46
N ASN A 205 9.61 4.42 -8.29
CA ASN A 205 9.54 3.36 -7.29
C ASN A 205 8.66 3.79 -6.11
N TYR A 206 7.55 3.11 -5.91
CA TYR A 206 6.57 3.37 -4.86
C TYR A 206 6.70 2.48 -3.62
N ALA A 207 7.68 1.57 -3.58
CA ALA A 207 7.87 0.69 -2.44
C ALA A 207 7.94 1.45 -1.09
N PRO A 208 8.67 2.58 -0.96
CA PRO A 208 8.71 3.32 0.30
C PRO A 208 7.35 3.89 0.73
N TRP A 209 6.50 4.28 -0.23
CA TRP A 209 5.18 4.83 0.07
C TRP A 209 4.27 3.80 0.71
N TYR A 210 4.17 2.62 0.12
CA TYR A 210 3.33 1.55 0.63
C TYR A 210 3.92 0.87 1.87
N ALA A 211 5.26 0.72 1.92
CA ALA A 211 5.93 0.09 3.05
C ALA A 211 5.83 0.90 4.36
N SER A 212 5.51 2.20 4.29
CA SER A 212 5.28 3.03 5.46
C SER A 212 3.86 2.89 6.05
N VAL A 213 2.97 2.13 5.41
CA VAL A 213 1.55 2.05 5.80
C VAL A 213 1.29 0.79 6.63
N PRO A 214 0.90 0.94 7.92
CA PRO A 214 0.45 -0.19 8.72
C PRO A 214 -0.76 -0.88 8.09
N GLY A 215 -0.74 -2.22 8.06
CA GLY A 215 -1.81 -3.02 7.49
C GLY A 215 -1.59 -3.47 6.06
N LEU A 216 -0.52 -3.00 5.38
CA LEU A 216 -0.06 -3.51 4.09
C LEU A 216 1.13 -4.44 4.24
N ILE A 217 1.13 -5.51 3.48
CA ILE A 217 2.32 -6.32 3.20
C ILE A 217 2.86 -5.86 1.85
N VAL A 218 4.14 -5.47 1.79
CA VAL A 218 4.78 -5.01 0.55
C VAL A 218 5.87 -5.98 0.16
N ILE A 219 5.75 -6.53 -1.06
CA ILE A 219 6.65 -7.55 -1.60
C ILE A 219 7.25 -7.05 -2.91
N SER A 220 8.54 -7.29 -3.10
CA SER A 220 9.23 -7.05 -4.37
C SER A 220 10.09 -8.30 -4.67
N PRO A 221 9.63 -9.19 -5.55
CA PRO A 221 10.35 -10.43 -5.86
C PRO A 221 11.64 -10.16 -6.61
N TYR A 222 12.63 -11.02 -6.41
CA TYR A 222 13.93 -10.90 -7.06
C TYR A 222 14.03 -11.75 -8.35
N ASP A 223 13.63 -13.01 -8.30
CA ASP A 223 13.75 -13.96 -9.41
C ASP A 223 12.41 -14.68 -9.72
N ALA A 224 12.44 -15.69 -10.58
CA ALA A 224 11.24 -16.43 -10.94
C ALA A 224 10.72 -17.34 -9.81
N ALA A 225 11.58 -17.85 -8.95
CA ALA A 225 11.17 -18.65 -7.79
C ALA A 225 10.45 -17.79 -6.77
N ASP A 226 11.04 -16.64 -6.44
CA ASP A 226 10.41 -15.61 -5.61
C ASP A 226 9.07 -15.13 -6.21
N ALA A 227 9.06 -14.81 -7.50
CA ALA A 227 7.87 -14.33 -8.19
C ALA A 227 6.72 -15.34 -8.07
N LYS A 228 6.98 -16.62 -8.30
CA LYS A 228 5.98 -17.68 -8.19
C LYS A 228 5.57 -17.94 -6.73
N GLY A 229 6.54 -18.18 -5.86
CA GLY A 229 6.29 -18.58 -4.48
C GLY A 229 5.64 -17.47 -3.65
N LEU A 230 6.17 -16.25 -3.73
CA LEU A 230 5.65 -15.12 -2.97
C LEU A 230 4.29 -14.65 -3.49
N LEU A 231 4.02 -14.71 -4.81
CA LEU A 231 2.71 -14.36 -5.34
C LEU A 231 1.64 -15.37 -4.88
N LYS A 232 1.94 -16.66 -4.89
CA LYS A 232 1.04 -17.69 -4.32
C LYS A 232 0.76 -17.43 -2.83
N ALA A 233 1.80 -17.10 -2.06
CA ALA A 233 1.65 -16.74 -0.65
C ALA A 233 0.80 -15.47 -0.47
N ALA A 234 1.01 -14.46 -1.31
CA ALA A 234 0.24 -13.22 -1.31
C ALA A 234 -1.25 -13.46 -1.60
N ILE A 235 -1.58 -14.29 -2.60
CA ILE A 235 -2.96 -14.64 -2.95
C ILE A 235 -3.67 -15.38 -1.81
N ARG A 236 -2.94 -16.20 -1.05
CA ARG A 236 -3.49 -16.94 0.11
C ARG A 236 -3.58 -16.10 1.38
N CYS A 237 -2.91 -14.94 1.42
CA CYS A 237 -2.90 -14.06 2.58
C CYS A 237 -4.30 -13.50 2.87
N GLU A 238 -4.62 -13.31 4.15
CA GLU A 238 -5.87 -12.67 4.57
C GLU A 238 -5.77 -11.14 4.67
N ASP A 239 -4.55 -10.61 4.62
CA ASP A 239 -4.27 -9.18 4.66
C ASP A 239 -3.92 -8.67 3.25
N PRO A 240 -4.14 -7.38 2.96
CA PRO A 240 -3.86 -6.81 1.65
C PRO A 240 -2.37 -6.78 1.35
N VAL A 241 -2.01 -7.22 0.15
CA VAL A 241 -0.63 -7.29 -0.34
C VAL A 241 -0.44 -6.35 -1.53
N VAL A 242 0.60 -5.53 -1.46
CA VAL A 242 1.13 -4.75 -2.59
C VAL A 242 2.34 -5.50 -3.14
N PHE A 243 2.21 -6.04 -4.34
CA PHE A 243 3.19 -6.90 -4.99
C PHE A 243 3.84 -6.15 -6.15
N LEU A 244 5.05 -5.65 -5.92
CA LEU A 244 5.78 -4.74 -6.82
C LEU A 244 6.73 -5.52 -7.72
N GLU A 245 6.42 -5.58 -8.99
CA GLU A 245 7.18 -6.31 -9.98
C GLU A 245 8.20 -5.42 -10.69
N ASN A 246 9.24 -6.00 -11.25
CA ASN A 246 10.21 -5.26 -12.05
C ASN A 246 10.00 -5.56 -13.54
N GLU A 247 9.57 -4.55 -14.30
CA GLU A 247 9.30 -4.67 -15.74
C GLU A 247 10.49 -5.25 -16.52
N LEU A 248 11.71 -4.81 -16.20
CA LEU A 248 12.93 -5.25 -16.88
C LEU A 248 13.26 -6.73 -16.63
N MET A 249 12.65 -7.32 -15.60
CA MET A 249 12.87 -8.73 -15.25
C MET A 249 11.87 -9.68 -15.91
N TYR A 250 10.75 -9.21 -16.44
CA TYR A 250 9.70 -10.08 -16.99
C TYR A 250 10.18 -11.11 -18.03
N GLY A 251 11.13 -10.73 -18.87
CA GLY A 251 11.72 -11.61 -19.88
C GLY A 251 12.96 -12.38 -19.41
N ARG A 252 13.39 -12.23 -18.15
CA ARG A 252 14.55 -12.96 -17.61
C ARG A 252 14.12 -14.36 -17.19
N SER A 253 14.92 -15.35 -17.58
CA SER A 253 14.71 -16.75 -17.22
C SER A 253 15.57 -17.15 -16.03
N PHE A 254 15.01 -18.02 -15.20
CA PHE A 254 15.66 -18.63 -14.04
C PHE A 254 15.26 -20.10 -13.96
N ASP A 255 16.17 -20.95 -13.47
CA ASP A 255 15.86 -22.33 -13.18
C ASP A 255 15.22 -22.42 -11.80
N ILE A 256 13.98 -22.93 -11.75
CA ILE A 256 13.18 -23.06 -10.53
C ILE A 256 12.72 -24.50 -10.33
N PRO A 257 12.46 -24.96 -9.08
CA PRO A 257 11.93 -26.28 -8.81
C PRO A 257 10.48 -26.47 -9.25
#